data_6dbb1abf18a538abb387ce5d91fef392
#
_entry.id   6dbb1abf18a538abb387ce5d91fef392
#
_cell.length_a   1.000
_cell.length_b   1.000
_cell.length_c   1.000
_cell.angle_alpha   90.00
_cell.angle_beta   90.00
_cell.angle_gamma   90.00
#
_symmetry.space_group_name_H-M   'P 1'
#
loop_
_entity.id
_entity.type
_entity.pdbx_description
1 polymer ?
#
loop_
_entity_poly.entity_id
_entity_poly.type
_entity_poly.pdbx_seq_one_letter_code
_entity_poly.pdbx_strand_id
1 'polypeptide(L)'
;ARAAATKAFLVNRIGDFGFMLGILLIFVTFGSLQYQQVFPQLDHVAGGVVNLLGALGGHWEISVITMICLFLFIGAVGKSAQVPLHVWLPDAMEGPTPVSALIHAATMVTAGVFMVARFAPLFNLSPVAMDVVAIVGGTTMFIGATIALTQTDIKRVVAYSTLSQLGYMMMACG
;
A
#
# COMPACT_ATOMS: atom_id res chain seq x y z
N ALA A 1 22.92 10.39 5.31
CA ALA A 1 22.80 9.29 4.35
C ALA A 1 22.60 7.93 5.03
N ARG A 2 23.47 7.49 5.98
CA ARG A 2 23.36 6.15 6.62
C ARG A 2 22.06 5.97 7.40
N ALA A 3 21.67 6.93 8.24
CA ALA A 3 20.42 6.90 9.00
C ALA A 3 19.18 6.88 8.08
N ALA A 4 19.20 7.66 7.00
CA ALA A 4 18.13 7.67 6.00
C ALA A 4 17.96 6.30 5.31
N ALA A 5 19.07 5.65 4.96
CA ALA A 5 19.05 4.32 4.36
C ALA A 5 18.48 3.26 5.32
N THR A 6 18.89 3.29 6.60
CA THR A 6 18.36 2.38 7.61
C THR A 6 16.86 2.58 7.83
N LYS A 7 16.41 3.84 7.90
CA LYS A 7 14.99 4.18 8.05
C LYS A 7 14.16 3.68 6.86
N ALA A 8 14.63 3.94 5.63
CA ALA A 8 13.96 3.46 4.43
C ALA A 8 13.87 1.93 4.41
N PHE A 9 14.95 1.24 4.76
CA PHE A 9 14.97 -0.22 4.82
C PHE A 9 13.95 -0.76 5.83
N LEU A 10 13.95 -0.27 7.08
CA LEU A 10 13.05 -0.75 8.13
C LEU A 10 11.57 -0.50 7.79
N VAL A 11 11.24 0.71 7.34
CA VAL A 11 9.86 1.07 7.00
C VAL A 11 9.33 0.22 5.84
N ASN A 12 10.15 0.02 4.79
CA ASN A 12 9.76 -0.84 3.68
C ASN A 12 9.59 -2.30 4.11
N ARG A 13 10.40 -2.80 5.06
CA ARG A 13 10.28 -4.18 5.57
C ARG A 13 8.98 -4.43 6.31
N ILE A 14 8.44 -3.44 7.00
CA ILE A 14 7.10 -3.53 7.61
C ILE A 14 6.04 -3.75 6.51
N GLY A 15 6.11 -2.97 5.42
CA GLY A 15 5.23 -3.16 4.26
C GLY A 15 5.42 -4.54 3.59
N ASP A 16 6.66 -4.97 3.39
CA ASP A 16 6.99 -6.26 2.77
C ASP A 16 6.45 -7.43 3.59
N PHE A 17 6.48 -7.33 4.93
CA PHE A 17 5.92 -8.36 5.81
C PHE A 17 4.40 -8.48 5.63
N GLY A 18 3.66 -7.37 5.62
CA GLY A 18 2.22 -7.38 5.35
C GLY A 18 1.91 -7.96 3.97
N PHE A 19 2.66 -7.57 2.94
CA PHE A 19 2.50 -8.08 1.58
C PHE A 19 2.71 -9.60 1.49
N MET A 20 3.74 -10.12 2.16
CA MET A 20 4.02 -11.55 2.22
C MET A 20 2.87 -12.32 2.87
N LEU A 21 2.30 -11.80 3.97
CA LEU A 21 1.12 -12.41 4.60
C LEU A 21 -0.08 -12.44 3.65
N GLY A 22 -0.29 -11.37 2.87
CA GLY A 22 -1.34 -11.32 1.84
C GLY A 22 -1.17 -12.39 0.77
N ILE A 23 0.05 -12.56 0.25
CA ILE A 23 0.37 -13.61 -0.74
C ILE A 23 0.16 -15.00 -0.15
N LEU A 24 0.63 -15.26 1.07
CA LEU A 24 0.45 -16.55 1.73
C LEU A 24 -1.03 -16.86 1.96
N LEU A 25 -1.82 -15.85 2.33
CA LEU A 25 -3.25 -16.01 2.51
C LEU A 25 -3.98 -16.33 1.18
N ILE A 26 -3.57 -15.69 0.08
CA ILE A 26 -4.06 -16.06 -1.27
C ILE A 26 -3.73 -17.52 -1.57
N PHE A 27 -2.50 -17.94 -1.33
CA PHE A 27 -2.09 -19.31 -1.61
C PHE A 27 -2.87 -20.34 -0.77
N VAL A 28 -3.07 -20.07 0.51
CA VAL A 28 -3.85 -20.97 1.40
C VAL A 28 -5.32 -21.03 0.99
N THR A 29 -5.89 -19.91 0.54
CA THR A 29 -7.32 -19.81 0.20
C THR A 29 -7.62 -20.40 -1.17
N PHE A 30 -6.79 -20.11 -2.19
CA PHE A 30 -7.04 -20.47 -3.58
C PHE A 30 -6.19 -21.64 -4.08
N GLY A 31 -5.17 -22.08 -3.33
CA GLY A 31 -4.25 -23.14 -3.71
C GLY A 31 -3.31 -22.77 -4.87
N SER A 32 -3.38 -21.54 -5.37
CA SER A 32 -2.58 -21.04 -6.50
C SER A 32 -2.30 -19.55 -6.36
N LEU A 33 -1.20 -19.09 -7.02
CA LEU A 33 -0.84 -17.68 -7.14
C LEU A 33 -1.04 -17.15 -8.57
N GLN A 34 -1.54 -17.98 -9.49
CA GLN A 34 -1.75 -17.57 -10.87
C GLN A 34 -3.05 -16.76 -10.99
N TYR A 35 -2.99 -15.57 -11.60
CA TYR A 35 -4.17 -14.72 -11.82
C TYR A 35 -5.30 -15.43 -12.54
N GLN A 36 -4.97 -16.25 -13.55
CA GLN A 36 -5.94 -17.01 -14.35
C GLN A 36 -6.71 -18.06 -13.51
N GLN A 37 -6.14 -18.52 -12.40
CA GLN A 37 -6.77 -19.49 -11.51
C GLN A 37 -7.46 -18.83 -10.33
N VAL A 38 -6.91 -17.72 -9.82
CA VAL A 38 -7.44 -17.00 -8.67
C VAL A 38 -8.68 -16.18 -9.03
N PHE A 39 -8.64 -15.40 -10.11
CA PHE A 39 -9.73 -14.49 -10.45
C PHE A 39 -11.07 -15.17 -10.75
N PRO A 40 -11.16 -16.31 -11.47
CA PRO A 40 -12.44 -17.00 -11.65
C PRO A 40 -13.03 -17.61 -10.40
N GLN A 41 -12.22 -17.85 -9.36
CA GLN A 41 -12.65 -18.44 -8.09
C GLN A 41 -13.11 -17.40 -7.05
N LEU A 42 -12.96 -16.11 -7.34
CA LEU A 42 -13.29 -15.03 -6.40
C LEU A 42 -14.77 -15.09 -5.95
N ASP A 43 -15.68 -15.35 -6.88
CA ASP A 43 -17.12 -15.40 -6.60
C ASP A 43 -17.48 -16.54 -5.64
N HIS A 44 -16.74 -17.64 -5.69
CA HIS A 44 -16.95 -18.80 -4.78
C HIS A 44 -16.44 -18.55 -3.36
N VAL A 45 -15.45 -17.68 -3.19
CA VAL A 45 -14.82 -17.38 -1.89
C VAL A 45 -15.38 -16.10 -1.27
N ALA A 46 -16.14 -15.31 -2.02
CA ALA A 46 -16.70 -14.02 -1.57
C ALA A 46 -17.57 -14.14 -0.29
N GLY A 47 -18.16 -15.33 -0.01
CA GLY A 47 -18.91 -15.60 1.22
C GLY A 47 -18.09 -16.18 2.38
N GLY A 48 -16.79 -16.39 2.20
CA GLY A 48 -15.91 -16.92 3.26
C GLY A 48 -15.66 -15.87 4.34
N VAL A 49 -15.94 -16.20 5.60
CA VAL A 49 -15.73 -15.33 6.77
C VAL A 49 -14.69 -15.97 7.68
N VAL A 50 -13.69 -15.19 8.10
CA VAL A 50 -12.72 -15.58 9.14
C VAL A 50 -13.02 -14.82 10.41
N ASN A 51 -13.24 -15.56 11.50
CA ASN A 51 -13.38 -14.97 12.81
C ASN A 51 -11.98 -14.72 13.41
N LEU A 52 -11.45 -13.53 13.22
CA LEU A 52 -10.08 -13.16 13.61
C LEU A 52 -9.88 -13.19 15.13
N LEU A 53 -10.92 -12.96 15.91
CA LEU A 53 -10.90 -12.88 17.37
C LEU A 53 -11.66 -14.03 18.04
N GLY A 54 -12.02 -15.09 17.32
CA GLY A 54 -12.69 -16.25 17.88
C GLY A 54 -11.93 -16.89 19.05
N ALA A 55 -10.60 -16.88 18.99
CA ALA A 55 -9.73 -17.34 20.08
C ALA A 55 -9.74 -16.41 21.31
N LEU A 56 -10.17 -15.15 21.18
CA LEU A 56 -10.23 -14.13 22.24
C LEU A 56 -11.68 -13.79 22.64
N GLY A 57 -12.67 -14.56 22.15
CA GLY A 57 -14.08 -14.36 22.52
C GLY A 57 -14.78 -13.19 21.82
N GLY A 58 -14.18 -12.60 20.78
CA GLY A 58 -14.76 -11.51 20.00
C GLY A 58 -15.45 -12.01 18.72
N HIS A 59 -16.58 -11.38 18.34
CA HIS A 59 -17.34 -11.68 17.11
C HIS A 59 -16.98 -10.68 15.98
N TRP A 60 -15.72 -10.61 15.60
CA TRP A 60 -15.29 -9.79 14.45
C TRP A 60 -15.16 -10.70 13.21
N GLU A 61 -16.25 -10.79 12.49
CA GLU A 61 -16.32 -11.52 11.23
C GLU A 61 -15.81 -10.62 10.10
N ILE A 62 -14.62 -10.91 9.59
CA ILE A 62 -14.04 -10.22 8.45
C ILE A 62 -13.98 -11.19 7.28
N SER A 63 -14.44 -10.75 6.11
CA SER A 63 -14.32 -11.54 4.89
C SER A 63 -12.84 -11.86 4.61
N VAL A 64 -12.56 -13.12 4.22
CA VAL A 64 -11.20 -13.55 3.82
C VAL A 64 -10.63 -12.64 2.75
N ILE A 65 -11.45 -12.23 1.78
CA ILE A 65 -11.07 -11.32 0.71
C ILE A 65 -10.66 -9.97 1.26
N THR A 66 -11.40 -9.42 2.23
CA THR A 66 -11.04 -8.16 2.89
C THR A 66 -9.69 -8.25 3.58
N MET A 67 -9.41 -9.34 4.27
CA MET A 67 -8.09 -9.54 4.90
C MET A 67 -6.96 -9.61 3.87
N ILE A 68 -7.16 -10.35 2.79
CA ILE A 68 -6.18 -10.43 1.69
C ILE A 68 -5.91 -9.04 1.13
N CYS A 69 -6.96 -8.27 0.80
CA CYS A 69 -6.84 -6.92 0.27
C CYS A 69 -6.09 -5.99 1.23
N LEU A 70 -6.41 -6.02 2.52
CA LEU A 70 -5.75 -5.18 3.52
C LEU A 70 -4.26 -5.53 3.69
N PHE A 71 -3.90 -6.81 3.72
CA PHE A 71 -2.50 -7.22 3.79
C PHE A 71 -1.71 -6.83 2.54
N LEU A 72 -2.27 -7.02 1.34
CA LEU A 72 -1.66 -6.55 0.11
C LEU A 72 -1.51 -5.03 0.11
N PHE A 73 -2.52 -4.31 0.62
CA PHE A 73 -2.50 -2.86 0.71
C PHE A 73 -1.43 -2.35 1.69
N ILE A 74 -1.15 -3.04 2.80
CA ILE A 74 -0.03 -2.70 3.69
C ILE A 74 1.29 -2.70 2.92
N GLY A 75 1.49 -3.66 2.01
CA GLY A 75 2.65 -3.68 1.11
C GLY A 75 2.68 -2.47 0.18
N ALA A 76 1.53 -2.11 -0.41
CA ALA A 76 1.42 -0.91 -1.24
C ALA A 76 1.71 0.37 -0.47
N VAL A 77 1.21 0.49 0.77
CA VAL A 77 1.45 1.63 1.66
C VAL A 77 2.95 1.82 1.92
N GLY A 78 3.68 0.73 2.16
CA GLY A 78 5.14 0.78 2.35
C GLY A 78 5.88 1.26 1.12
N LYS A 79 5.63 0.66 -0.04
CA LYS A 79 6.32 0.98 -1.31
C LYS A 79 5.92 2.34 -1.88
N SER A 80 4.63 2.67 -1.85
CA SER A 80 4.09 3.94 -2.37
C SER A 80 4.10 5.07 -1.34
N ALA A 81 4.80 4.87 -0.22
CA ALA A 81 4.97 5.88 0.82
C ALA A 81 3.66 6.53 1.30
N GLN A 82 2.59 5.74 1.43
CA GLN A 82 1.33 6.25 1.97
C GLN A 82 1.39 6.39 3.50
N VAL A 83 0.54 7.22 4.07
CA VAL A 83 0.44 7.36 5.53
C VAL A 83 -0.02 6.01 6.13
N PRO A 84 0.62 5.54 7.23
CA PRO A 84 1.67 6.17 8.05
C PRO A 84 3.12 5.88 7.61
N LEU A 85 3.37 5.05 6.59
CA LEU A 85 4.70 4.60 6.18
C LEU A 85 5.41 5.55 5.19
N HIS A 86 5.04 6.83 5.14
CA HIS A 86 5.56 7.84 4.20
C HIS A 86 6.91 8.43 4.61
N VAL A 87 7.32 8.26 5.87
CA VAL A 87 8.44 8.99 6.49
C VAL A 87 9.83 8.74 5.88
N TRP A 88 9.99 7.71 5.07
CA TRP A 88 11.24 7.38 4.40
C TRP A 88 11.46 8.14 3.09
N LEU A 89 10.38 8.58 2.44
CA LEU A 89 10.42 9.15 1.10
C LEU A 89 11.18 10.47 1.03
N PRO A 90 10.96 11.46 1.93
CA PRO A 90 11.74 12.71 1.94
C PRO A 90 13.22 12.49 2.24
N ASP A 91 13.53 11.51 3.09
CA ASP A 91 14.92 11.19 3.46
C ASP A 91 15.68 10.48 2.31
N ALA A 92 14.96 9.86 1.37
CA ALA A 92 15.56 9.29 0.16
C ALA A 92 16.20 10.36 -0.75
N MET A 93 15.86 11.65 -0.56
CA MET A 93 16.48 12.77 -1.27
C MET A 93 17.94 13.04 -0.88
N GLU A 94 18.46 12.43 0.18
CA GLU A 94 19.89 12.46 0.53
C GLU A 94 20.77 11.68 -0.47
N GLY A 95 20.16 10.86 -1.32
CA GLY A 95 20.85 10.13 -2.37
C GLY A 95 21.23 10.98 -3.58
N PRO A 96 22.06 10.41 -4.50
CA PRO A 96 22.38 11.04 -5.78
C PRO A 96 21.11 11.31 -6.59
N THR A 97 21.04 12.46 -7.27
CA THR A 97 19.84 12.89 -8.02
C THR A 97 19.32 11.85 -9.03
N PRO A 98 20.18 11.15 -9.82
CA PRO A 98 19.68 10.12 -10.75
C PRO A 98 18.97 8.95 -10.04
N VAL A 99 19.48 8.54 -8.89
CA VAL A 99 18.89 7.46 -8.09
C VAL A 99 17.55 7.91 -7.50
N SER A 100 17.51 9.13 -6.96
CA SER A 100 16.28 9.70 -6.43
C SER A 100 15.21 9.84 -7.51
N ALA A 101 15.57 10.28 -8.73
CA ALA A 101 14.65 10.37 -9.85
C ALA A 101 14.06 8.99 -10.23
N LEU A 102 14.88 7.95 -10.24
CA LEU A 102 14.43 6.59 -10.57
C LEU A 102 13.44 6.06 -9.50
N ILE A 103 13.73 6.27 -8.23
CA ILE A 103 12.87 5.83 -7.12
C ILE A 103 11.51 6.53 -7.16
N HIS A 104 11.50 7.86 -7.36
CA HIS A 104 10.28 8.68 -7.27
C HIS A 104 9.41 8.63 -8.52
N ALA A 105 10.02 8.63 -9.71
CA ALA A 105 9.25 8.76 -10.94
C ALA A 105 8.90 7.42 -11.59
N ALA A 106 9.86 6.49 -11.67
CA ALA A 106 9.72 5.39 -12.62
C ALA A 106 9.32 4.04 -11.99
N THR A 107 9.72 3.72 -10.77
CA THR A 107 9.69 2.30 -10.39
C THR A 107 9.08 2.01 -9.02
N MET A 108 9.70 2.45 -7.93
CA MET A 108 9.39 1.91 -6.62
C MET A 108 8.04 2.41 -6.08
N VAL A 109 7.78 3.69 -6.27
CA VAL A 109 6.65 4.36 -5.61
C VAL A 109 5.34 4.17 -6.36
N THR A 110 5.40 4.02 -7.68
CA THR A 110 4.24 3.72 -8.55
C THR A 110 3.83 2.25 -8.49
N ALA A 111 4.72 1.35 -8.05
CA ALA A 111 4.45 -0.09 -7.98
C ALA A 111 3.24 -0.44 -7.10
N GLY A 112 3.03 0.26 -5.98
CA GLY A 112 1.89 0.01 -5.11
C GLY A 112 0.56 0.44 -5.74
N VAL A 113 0.52 1.56 -6.44
CA VAL A 113 -0.67 2.00 -7.19
C VAL A 113 -0.99 1.01 -8.30
N PHE A 114 0.03 0.60 -9.07
CA PHE A 114 -0.13 -0.41 -10.11
C PHE A 114 -0.66 -1.74 -9.55
N MET A 115 -0.17 -2.16 -8.39
CA MET A 115 -0.62 -3.39 -7.74
C MET A 115 -2.10 -3.31 -7.37
N VAL A 116 -2.56 -2.22 -6.73
CA VAL A 116 -3.98 -2.04 -6.39
C VAL A 116 -4.84 -2.04 -7.65
N ALA A 117 -4.44 -1.31 -8.69
CA ALA A 117 -5.15 -1.30 -9.97
C ALA A 117 -5.18 -2.69 -10.64
N ARG A 118 -4.09 -3.47 -10.56
CA ARG A 118 -4.03 -4.82 -11.13
C ARG A 118 -4.91 -5.82 -10.38
N PHE A 119 -5.04 -5.65 -9.06
CA PHE A 119 -5.92 -6.46 -8.21
C PHE A 119 -7.33 -5.86 -8.05
N ALA A 120 -7.72 -4.91 -8.90
CA ALA A 120 -9.07 -4.31 -8.86
C ALA A 120 -10.20 -5.36 -8.79
N PRO A 121 -10.19 -6.49 -9.51
CA PRO A 121 -11.24 -7.51 -9.36
C PRO A 121 -11.38 -8.05 -7.94
N LEU A 122 -10.25 -8.15 -7.22
CA LEU A 122 -10.24 -8.60 -5.81
C LEU A 122 -10.72 -7.49 -4.86
N PHE A 123 -10.24 -6.26 -5.06
CA PHE A 123 -10.62 -5.12 -4.22
C PHE A 123 -12.10 -4.74 -4.38
N ASN A 124 -12.67 -4.85 -5.57
CA ASN A 124 -14.11 -4.57 -5.83
C ASN A 124 -15.06 -5.47 -5.04
N LEU A 125 -14.62 -6.66 -4.63
CA LEU A 125 -15.42 -7.57 -3.79
C LEU A 125 -15.40 -7.17 -2.30
N SER A 126 -14.56 -6.22 -1.91
CA SER A 126 -14.44 -5.76 -0.53
C SER A 126 -14.61 -4.24 -0.44
N PRO A 127 -15.86 -3.74 -0.24
CA PRO A 127 -16.10 -2.31 -0.07
C PRO A 127 -15.25 -1.70 1.06
N VAL A 128 -15.08 -2.42 2.16
CA VAL A 128 -14.26 -1.97 3.29
C VAL A 128 -12.81 -1.74 2.88
N ALA A 129 -12.22 -2.61 2.05
CA ALA A 129 -10.86 -2.42 1.58
C ALA A 129 -10.75 -1.23 0.63
N MET A 130 -11.73 -1.01 -0.23
CA MET A 130 -11.82 0.16 -1.12
C MET A 130 -11.89 1.46 -0.31
N ASP A 131 -12.76 1.53 0.70
CA ASP A 131 -12.86 2.69 1.60
C ASP A 131 -11.53 3.00 2.29
N VAL A 132 -10.83 1.97 2.78
CA VAL A 132 -9.51 2.14 3.41
C VAL A 132 -8.49 2.68 2.42
N VAL A 133 -8.46 2.18 1.18
CA VAL A 133 -7.57 2.68 0.11
C VAL A 133 -7.86 4.15 -0.18
N ALA A 134 -9.13 4.51 -0.34
CA ALA A 134 -9.57 5.88 -0.60
C ALA A 134 -9.19 6.84 0.55
N ILE A 135 -9.47 6.45 1.80
CA ILE A 135 -9.18 7.27 2.98
C ILE A 135 -7.67 7.46 3.16
N VAL A 136 -6.87 6.39 3.06
CA VAL A 136 -5.42 6.47 3.19
C VAL A 136 -4.82 7.30 2.05
N GLY A 137 -5.29 7.12 0.82
CA GLY A 137 -4.88 7.93 -0.32
C GLY A 137 -5.20 9.42 -0.14
N GLY A 138 -6.43 9.73 0.25
CA GLY A 138 -6.88 11.12 0.50
C GLY A 138 -6.13 11.79 1.65
N THR A 139 -5.91 11.10 2.76
CA THR A 139 -5.12 11.63 3.88
C THR A 139 -3.67 11.88 3.49
N THR A 140 -3.07 10.97 2.73
CA THR A 140 -1.69 11.12 2.23
C THR A 140 -1.58 12.31 1.28
N MET A 141 -2.55 12.47 0.37
CA MET A 141 -2.62 13.61 -0.56
C MET A 141 -2.64 14.93 0.21
N PHE A 142 -3.51 15.06 1.19
CA PHE A 142 -3.66 16.28 1.97
C PHE A 142 -2.43 16.59 2.82
N ILE A 143 -1.92 15.61 3.56
CA ILE A 143 -0.71 15.75 4.40
C ILE A 143 0.51 16.07 3.53
N GLY A 144 0.69 15.39 2.40
CA GLY A 144 1.79 15.66 1.48
C GLY A 144 1.77 17.08 0.95
N ALA A 145 0.61 17.57 0.51
CA ALA A 145 0.45 18.93 0.00
C ALA A 145 0.72 20.00 1.07
N THR A 146 0.19 19.83 2.27
CA THR A 146 0.38 20.79 3.37
C THR A 146 1.82 20.87 3.83
N ILE A 147 2.53 19.74 3.94
CA ILE A 147 3.94 19.72 4.31
C ILE A 147 4.80 20.34 3.19
N ALA A 148 4.48 20.12 1.91
CA ALA A 148 5.21 20.71 0.79
C ALA A 148 5.28 22.24 0.86
N LEU A 149 4.22 22.89 1.34
CA LEU A 149 4.15 24.35 1.47
C LEU A 149 5.15 24.92 2.51
N THR A 150 5.54 24.10 3.47
CA THR A 150 6.43 24.52 4.58
C THR A 150 7.90 24.21 4.33
N GLN A 151 8.22 23.52 3.23
CA GLN A 151 9.60 23.14 2.91
C GLN A 151 10.37 24.29 2.25
N THR A 152 11.63 24.45 2.63
CA THR A 152 12.57 25.44 2.06
C THR A 152 13.53 24.81 1.04
N ASP A 153 13.73 23.50 1.08
CA ASP A 153 14.60 22.74 0.19
C ASP A 153 13.78 22.23 -1.02
N ILE A 154 14.18 22.64 -2.23
CA ILE A 154 13.50 22.28 -3.48
C ILE A 154 13.37 20.77 -3.68
N LYS A 155 14.36 19.96 -3.29
CA LYS A 155 14.29 18.50 -3.38
C LYS A 155 13.20 17.94 -2.46
N ARG A 156 13.05 18.51 -1.26
CA ARG A 156 11.99 18.11 -0.33
C ARG A 156 10.62 18.56 -0.78
N VAL A 157 10.50 19.76 -1.35
CA VAL A 157 9.24 20.23 -1.96
C VAL A 157 8.77 19.26 -3.04
N VAL A 158 9.66 18.86 -3.96
CA VAL A 158 9.34 17.87 -5.00
C VAL A 158 8.97 16.51 -4.40
N ALA A 159 9.67 16.06 -3.35
CA ALA A 159 9.36 14.79 -2.69
C ALA A 159 7.95 14.77 -2.06
N TYR A 160 7.57 15.82 -1.37
CA TYR A 160 6.23 15.93 -0.79
C TYR A 160 5.14 16.16 -1.84
N SER A 161 5.47 16.84 -2.94
CA SER A 161 4.58 16.95 -4.10
C SER A 161 4.33 15.58 -4.73
N THR A 162 5.37 14.76 -4.93
CA THR A 162 5.19 13.39 -5.44
C THR A 162 4.37 12.53 -4.46
N LEU A 163 4.58 12.67 -3.15
CA LEU A 163 3.79 12.02 -2.11
C LEU A 163 2.29 12.35 -2.28
N SER A 164 1.98 13.63 -2.45
CA SER A 164 0.61 14.11 -2.65
C SER A 164 -0.01 13.52 -3.92
N GLN A 165 0.71 13.50 -5.05
CA GLN A 165 0.21 12.93 -6.30
C GLN A 165 -0.01 11.41 -6.21
N LEU A 166 0.84 10.69 -5.51
CA LEU A 166 0.64 9.27 -5.25
C LEU A 166 -0.57 8.99 -4.36
N GLY A 167 -0.79 9.84 -3.36
CA GLY A 167 -2.00 9.79 -2.54
C GLY A 167 -3.25 10.00 -3.38
N TYR A 168 -3.22 10.98 -4.32
CA TYR A 168 -4.31 11.21 -5.27
C TYR A 168 -4.59 10.00 -6.18
N MET A 169 -3.53 9.42 -6.76
CA MET A 169 -3.67 8.21 -7.58
C MET A 169 -4.21 7.02 -6.77
N MET A 170 -3.78 6.87 -5.52
CA MET A 170 -4.25 5.80 -4.63
C MET A 170 -5.73 6.01 -4.27
N MET A 171 -6.14 7.23 -3.96
CA MET A 171 -7.54 7.60 -3.71
C MET A 171 -8.43 7.32 -4.93
N ALA A 172 -7.91 7.52 -6.14
CA ALA A 172 -8.65 7.22 -7.37
C ALA A 172 -8.78 5.72 -7.65
N CYS A 173 -7.97 4.87 -7.02
CA CYS A 173 -8.08 3.41 -7.10
C CYS A 173 -9.04 2.83 -6.05
N GLY A 174 -9.34 3.56 -4.98
CA GLY A 174 -10.29 3.21 -3.93
C GLY A 174 -11.64 3.83 -4.19
#